data_59e9d23b58c7c1da71df9fef2197bd64
#
_entry.id   59e9d23b58c7c1da71df9fef2197bd64
#
_cell.length_a   1.000
_cell.length_b   1.000
_cell.length_c   1.000
_cell.angle_alpha   90.00
_cell.angle_beta   90.00
_cell.angle_gamma   90.00
#
_symmetry.space_group_name_H-M   'P 1'
#
loop_
_entity.id
_entity.type
_entity.pdbx_description
1 polymer ?
#
loop_
_entity_poly.entity_id
_entity_poly.type
_entity_poly.pdbx_seq_one_letter_code
_entity_poly.pdbx_strand_id
1 'polypeptide(L)'
;MTEQNSTGFQSEIRNPKSAIDISLCQPDSSKSCGACCGLYNWENHSRQALGPLLEKRRILFFSLGRDPEIFQRAYPEEEFPPNPKLLETVYNCEFLGFLDGERKRVGCLLHPSINEGRDLRDHCFYGKEVCAAHYCPSHTHLTLVEQKSVFLAVEDWYLYGLVITDIDLVKEFFHHVQSRLGDSLREEGLEDRKVRGALGDFWGLKESWKFASARNRLGKYCFSHSEYQIARIEYQKKWKIKPSRFDKILVSLESEFQSQEDVLEAESIIERKVCDFLKAYEGRAS
;
A
#
# COMPACT_ATOMS: atom_id res chain seq x y z
N MET A 1 -53.99 21.48 13.59
CA MET A 1 -53.33 20.29 14.15
C MET A 1 -53.03 19.37 12.97
N THR A 2 -51.85 19.47 12.46
CA THR A 2 -51.32 18.59 11.38
C THR A 2 -49.90 18.22 11.78
N GLU A 3 -49.73 16.99 12.24
CA GLU A 3 -48.47 16.39 12.56
C GLU A 3 -47.65 16.18 11.29
N GLN A 4 -46.48 16.83 11.22
CA GLN A 4 -45.51 16.54 10.18
C GLN A 4 -44.63 15.38 10.65
N ASN A 5 -44.83 14.23 10.01
CA ASN A 5 -43.94 13.08 10.10
C ASN A 5 -42.57 13.43 9.49
N SER A 6 -41.55 13.62 10.31
CA SER A 6 -40.18 13.65 9.90
C SER A 6 -39.67 12.21 9.75
N THR A 7 -39.72 11.68 8.55
CA THR A 7 -39.02 10.44 8.20
C THR A 7 -37.53 10.75 8.14
N GLY A 8 -36.81 10.35 9.18
CA GLY A 8 -35.36 10.38 9.22
C GLY A 8 -34.76 9.50 8.14
N PHE A 9 -34.07 10.12 7.23
CA PHE A 9 -33.20 9.44 6.24
C PHE A 9 -31.96 8.96 7.00
N GLN A 10 -32.04 7.78 7.60
CA GLN A 10 -30.85 7.05 8.01
C GLN A 10 -30.22 6.51 6.74
N SER A 11 -29.23 7.24 6.21
CA SER A 11 -28.31 6.70 5.23
C SER A 11 -27.49 5.59 5.93
N GLU A 12 -27.86 4.34 5.70
CA GLU A 12 -26.96 3.22 5.92
C GLU A 12 -25.72 3.47 5.06
N ILE A 13 -24.65 3.95 5.68
CA ILE A 13 -23.31 3.95 5.09
C ILE A 13 -22.94 2.46 5.03
N ARG A 14 -23.29 1.80 3.94
CA ARG A 14 -22.76 0.48 3.62
C ARG A 14 -21.26 0.65 3.45
N ASN A 15 -20.49 0.18 4.43
CA ASN A 15 -19.06 -0.01 4.25
C ASN A 15 -18.83 -0.74 2.92
N PRO A 16 -18.07 -0.17 1.98
CA PRO A 16 -17.73 -0.87 0.76
C PRO A 16 -16.97 -2.13 1.18
N LYS A 17 -17.62 -3.29 1.08
CA LYS A 17 -16.94 -4.57 1.25
C LYS A 17 -15.84 -4.62 0.21
N SER A 18 -14.62 -4.97 0.63
CA SER A 18 -13.58 -5.31 -0.34
C SER A 18 -14.11 -6.43 -1.23
N ALA A 19 -13.65 -6.48 -2.48
CA ALA A 19 -14.04 -7.51 -3.42
C ALA A 19 -13.73 -8.93 -2.89
N ILE A 20 -12.71 -9.06 -2.05
CA ILE A 20 -12.48 -10.23 -1.21
C ILE A 20 -13.13 -10.00 0.17
N ASP A 21 -13.73 -11.03 0.75
CA ASP A 21 -14.43 -10.94 2.06
C ASP A 21 -13.45 -10.85 3.24
N ILE A 22 -12.33 -10.16 3.02
CA ILE A 22 -11.29 -9.87 4.00
C ILE A 22 -10.91 -8.39 3.96
N SER A 23 -10.43 -7.86 5.07
CA SER A 23 -9.91 -6.49 5.13
C SER A 23 -8.57 -6.37 4.39
N LEU A 24 -8.45 -5.44 3.45
CA LEU A 24 -7.16 -5.15 2.82
C LEU A 24 -6.14 -4.53 3.80
N CYS A 25 -6.60 -3.98 4.92
CA CYS A 25 -5.71 -3.42 5.94
C CYS A 25 -5.08 -4.50 6.82
N GLN A 26 -5.83 -5.57 7.12
CA GLN A 26 -5.42 -6.68 8.00
C GLN A 26 -5.88 -8.00 7.36
N PRO A 27 -5.29 -8.42 6.22
CA PRO A 27 -5.82 -9.54 5.45
C PRO A 27 -5.63 -10.89 6.12
N ASP A 28 -4.55 -11.08 6.87
CA ASP A 28 -4.24 -12.32 7.58
C ASP A 28 -3.28 -12.09 8.77
N SER A 29 -2.74 -13.18 9.32
CA SER A 29 -1.80 -13.14 10.45
C SER A 29 -0.34 -12.88 10.03
N SER A 30 -0.02 -12.86 8.73
CA SER A 30 1.36 -12.76 8.22
C SER A 30 1.69 -11.37 7.67
N LYS A 31 0.69 -10.57 7.33
CA LYS A 31 0.87 -9.27 6.71
C LYS A 31 -0.26 -8.29 7.03
N SER A 32 -0.01 -7.03 6.76
CA SER A 32 -0.97 -5.93 6.97
C SER A 32 -0.50 -4.67 6.27
N CYS A 33 -1.37 -3.66 6.19
CA CYS A 33 -1.07 -2.36 5.62
C CYS A 33 -1.26 -1.25 6.65
N GLY A 34 -0.34 -0.29 6.68
CA GLY A 34 -0.40 0.92 7.53
C GLY A 34 -0.34 2.23 6.72
N ALA A 35 -0.53 2.17 5.40
CA ALA A 35 -0.34 3.34 4.52
C ALA A 35 -1.23 4.53 4.89
N CYS A 36 -2.51 4.30 5.22
CA CYS A 36 -3.44 5.35 5.63
C CYS A 36 -3.06 6.04 6.94
N CYS A 37 -2.24 5.40 7.77
CA CYS A 37 -1.66 5.97 8.99
C CYS A 37 -0.33 6.70 8.73
N GLY A 38 0.01 6.96 7.46
CA GLY A 38 1.22 7.67 7.08
C GLY A 38 2.49 6.82 7.07
N LEU A 39 2.38 5.48 7.04
CA LEU A 39 3.55 4.58 7.11
C LEU A 39 4.63 4.94 6.09
N TYR A 40 4.25 5.25 4.86
CA TYR A 40 5.18 5.56 3.77
C TYR A 40 5.36 7.06 3.53
N ASN A 41 4.77 7.92 4.37
CA ASN A 41 4.88 9.37 4.22
C ASN A 41 6.16 9.93 4.87
N TRP A 42 7.28 9.26 4.63
CA TRP A 42 8.60 9.68 5.06
C TRP A 42 9.52 9.78 3.84
N GLU A 43 10.47 10.72 3.84
CA GLU A 43 11.48 10.79 2.78
C GLU A 43 12.30 9.51 2.68
N ASN A 44 12.64 8.93 3.83
CA ASN A 44 13.20 7.58 3.89
C ASN A 44 12.16 6.62 4.48
N HIS A 45 11.37 6.01 3.62
CA HIS A 45 10.38 5.00 3.99
C HIS A 45 10.86 3.57 3.77
N SER A 46 12.18 3.35 3.68
CA SER A 46 12.74 2.01 3.52
C SER A 46 12.36 1.09 4.69
N ARG A 47 12.32 -0.21 4.43
CA ARG A 47 12.10 -1.25 5.46
C ARG A 47 13.09 -1.09 6.63
N GLN A 48 14.35 -0.75 6.32
CA GLN A 48 15.41 -0.55 7.30
C GLN A 48 15.16 0.66 8.19
N ALA A 49 14.53 1.71 7.68
CA ALA A 49 14.16 2.89 8.46
C ALA A 49 12.88 2.67 9.27
N LEU A 50 11.85 2.07 8.65
CA LEU A 50 10.54 1.91 9.29
C LEU A 50 10.51 0.78 10.34
N GLY A 51 11.22 -0.32 10.13
CA GLY A 51 11.17 -1.47 11.03
C GLY A 51 11.55 -1.13 12.48
N PRO A 52 12.72 -0.49 12.72
CA PRO A 52 13.11 -0.06 14.07
C PRO A 52 12.13 0.94 14.70
N LEU A 53 11.58 1.87 13.91
CA LEU A 53 10.60 2.85 14.37
C LEU A 53 9.32 2.16 14.90
N LEU A 54 8.75 1.26 14.10
CA LEU A 54 7.53 0.53 14.44
C LEU A 54 7.71 -0.35 15.68
N GLU A 55 8.87 -0.99 15.81
CA GLU A 55 9.19 -1.82 16.96
C GLU A 55 9.38 -1.00 18.23
N LYS A 56 10.09 0.13 18.15
CA LYS A 56 10.25 1.04 19.32
C LYS A 56 8.89 1.52 19.82
N ARG A 57 7.99 1.90 18.91
CA ARG A 57 6.62 2.32 19.26
C ARG A 57 5.85 1.20 19.95
N ARG A 58 5.92 -0.02 19.42
CA ARG A 58 5.31 -1.19 20.04
C ARG A 58 5.83 -1.41 21.47
N ILE A 59 7.15 -1.52 21.62
CA ILE A 59 7.78 -1.77 22.92
C ILE A 59 7.38 -0.68 23.93
N LEU A 60 7.48 0.58 23.54
CA LEU A 60 7.15 1.71 24.39
C LEU A 60 5.66 1.65 24.83
N PHE A 61 4.73 1.47 23.89
CA PHE A 61 3.30 1.44 24.19
C PHE A 61 2.93 0.34 25.15
N PHE A 62 3.47 -0.86 24.94
CA PHE A 62 3.19 -2.01 25.83
C PHE A 62 3.89 -1.86 27.19
N SER A 63 5.10 -1.33 27.26
CA SER A 63 5.81 -1.10 28.54
C SER A 63 5.13 -0.05 29.42
N LEU A 64 4.41 0.88 28.82
CA LEU A 64 3.61 1.90 29.53
C LEU A 64 2.18 1.46 29.84
N GLY A 65 1.91 0.15 29.82
CA GLY A 65 0.59 -0.39 30.18
C GLY A 65 -0.50 -0.09 29.14
N ARG A 66 -0.14 0.21 27.89
CA ARG A 66 -1.08 0.59 26.81
C ARG A 66 -1.89 1.85 27.14
N ASP A 67 -1.27 2.79 27.81
CA ASP A 67 -1.85 4.10 28.11
C ASP A 67 -1.47 5.12 27.04
N PRO A 68 -2.43 5.63 26.23
CA PRO A 68 -2.12 6.54 25.12
C PRO A 68 -1.57 7.88 25.60
N GLU A 69 -2.05 8.43 26.73
CA GLU A 69 -1.61 9.73 27.23
C GLU A 69 -0.18 9.66 27.78
N ILE A 70 0.13 8.57 28.50
CA ILE A 70 1.50 8.34 28.97
C ILE A 70 2.42 8.11 27.78
N PHE A 71 1.96 7.34 26.78
CA PHE A 71 2.72 7.09 25.56
C PHE A 71 3.07 8.41 24.82
N GLN A 72 2.08 9.29 24.59
CA GLN A 72 2.31 10.58 23.91
C GLN A 72 3.28 11.47 24.67
N ARG A 73 3.23 11.46 25.99
CA ARG A 73 4.17 12.22 26.83
C ARG A 73 5.59 11.62 26.84
N ALA A 74 5.68 10.31 26.74
CA ALA A 74 6.95 9.59 26.77
C ALA A 74 7.58 9.39 25.37
N TYR A 75 6.81 9.66 24.31
CA TYR A 75 7.26 9.54 22.92
C TYR A 75 7.91 10.83 22.46
N PRO A 76 9.24 10.99 22.59
CA PRO A 76 9.88 12.20 22.13
C PRO A 76 10.06 12.10 20.62
N GLU A 77 9.50 13.03 19.88
CA GLU A 77 9.78 13.16 18.43
C GLU A 77 11.27 13.32 18.16
N GLU A 78 12.00 13.89 19.11
CA GLU A 78 13.45 14.18 19.02
C GLU A 78 14.36 12.94 19.12
N GLU A 79 13.91 11.81 19.68
CA GLU A 79 14.74 10.59 19.80
C GLU A 79 14.79 9.74 18.52
N PHE A 80 14.02 10.08 17.53
CA PHE A 80 14.10 9.43 16.22
C PHE A 80 14.96 10.30 15.32
N PRO A 81 15.89 9.68 14.55
CA PRO A 81 16.63 10.47 13.57
C PRO A 81 15.62 11.20 12.70
N PRO A 82 15.84 12.50 12.44
CA PRO A 82 14.89 13.30 11.70
C PRO A 82 14.68 12.66 10.32
N ASN A 83 13.52 12.08 10.15
CA ASN A 83 13.06 11.56 8.87
C ASN A 83 11.94 12.48 8.41
N PRO A 84 12.23 13.46 7.53
CA PRO A 84 11.25 14.43 7.09
C PRO A 84 10.04 13.75 6.46
N LYS A 85 8.88 14.37 6.59
CA LYS A 85 7.69 13.92 5.87
C LYS A 85 7.86 14.16 4.38
N LEU A 86 7.37 13.22 3.59
CA LEU A 86 7.30 13.39 2.15
C LEU A 86 6.26 14.45 1.76
N LEU A 87 5.13 14.45 2.47
CA LEU A 87 4.02 15.39 2.33
C LEU A 87 3.62 15.90 3.72
N GLU A 88 3.85 17.18 3.99
CA GLU A 88 3.53 17.80 5.27
C GLU A 88 2.03 17.77 5.61
N THR A 89 1.18 17.77 4.59
CA THR A 89 -0.29 17.73 4.76
C THR A 89 -0.83 16.36 5.14
N VAL A 90 0.00 15.32 5.06
CA VAL A 90 -0.39 13.96 5.44
C VAL A 90 0.10 13.66 6.86
N TYR A 91 -0.81 13.23 7.71
CA TYR A 91 -0.50 12.88 9.09
C TYR A 91 0.22 11.53 9.19
N ASN A 92 1.31 11.50 9.95
CA ASN A 92 2.02 10.27 10.29
C ASN A 92 1.66 9.90 11.73
N CYS A 93 0.80 8.90 11.89
CA CYS A 93 0.28 8.51 13.19
C CYS A 93 1.37 7.89 14.08
N GLU A 94 1.59 8.46 15.26
CA GLU A 94 2.54 7.98 16.26
C GLU A 94 2.13 6.62 16.84
N PHE A 95 0.83 6.31 16.83
CA PHE A 95 0.29 5.03 17.28
C PHE A 95 0.33 3.92 16.23
N LEU A 96 0.99 4.13 15.10
CA LEU A 96 1.27 3.08 14.14
C LEU A 96 2.51 2.31 14.59
N GLY A 97 2.37 1.02 14.85
CA GLY A 97 3.46 0.14 15.31
C GLY A 97 3.30 -1.29 14.85
N PHE A 98 4.22 -2.17 15.20
CA PHE A 98 3.99 -3.61 15.06
C PHE A 98 2.93 -4.09 16.06
N LEU A 99 2.03 -4.97 15.61
CA LEU A 99 0.97 -5.55 16.44
C LEU A 99 1.42 -6.82 17.17
N ASP A 100 2.51 -7.42 16.73
CA ASP A 100 3.06 -8.66 17.26
C ASP A 100 4.58 -8.58 17.46
N GLY A 101 5.12 -9.49 18.28
CA GLY A 101 6.55 -9.57 18.56
C GLY A 101 7.38 -10.18 17.42
N GLU A 102 6.74 -10.81 16.45
CA GLU A 102 7.39 -11.39 15.27
C GLU A 102 7.57 -10.37 14.14
N ARG A 103 7.06 -9.15 14.31
CA ARG A 103 7.14 -8.04 13.35
C ARG A 103 6.49 -8.36 12.00
N LYS A 104 5.45 -9.17 12.02
CA LYS A 104 4.73 -9.59 10.81
C LYS A 104 3.64 -8.60 10.40
N ARG A 105 3.00 -7.96 11.37
CA ARG A 105 1.87 -7.06 11.09
C ARG A 105 2.10 -5.68 11.67
N VAL A 106 1.82 -4.67 10.86
CA VAL A 106 1.76 -3.27 11.27
C VAL A 106 0.30 -2.85 11.48
N GLY A 107 0.05 -1.90 12.36
CA GLY A 107 -1.29 -1.39 12.56
C GLY A 107 -1.42 -0.45 13.74
N CYS A 108 -2.67 -0.12 14.05
CA CYS A 108 -3.00 0.84 15.09
C CYS A 108 -2.85 0.21 16.49
N LEU A 109 -1.92 0.75 17.29
CA LEU A 109 -1.72 0.36 18.69
C LEU A 109 -2.92 0.70 19.59
N LEU A 110 -3.82 1.57 19.13
CA LEU A 110 -5.04 1.96 19.84
C LEU A 110 -6.25 1.07 19.51
N HIS A 111 -6.09 0.12 18.56
CA HIS A 111 -7.21 -0.69 18.08
C HIS A 111 -7.73 -1.64 19.16
N PRO A 112 -9.06 -1.85 19.29
CA PRO A 112 -9.65 -2.72 20.32
C PRO A 112 -9.15 -4.16 20.28
N SER A 113 -8.76 -4.69 19.11
CA SER A 113 -8.26 -6.07 18.99
C SER A 113 -6.98 -6.37 19.79
N ILE A 114 -6.18 -5.34 20.11
CA ILE A 114 -4.95 -5.49 20.91
C ILE A 114 -5.06 -4.85 22.30
N ASN A 115 -6.19 -4.21 22.60
CA ASN A 115 -6.45 -3.51 23.86
C ASN A 115 -7.62 -4.15 24.64
N GLU A 116 -7.80 -5.47 24.53
CA GLU A 116 -8.80 -6.23 25.30
C GLU A 116 -10.24 -5.71 25.07
N GLY A 117 -10.54 -5.30 23.84
CA GLY A 117 -11.83 -4.76 23.42
C GLY A 117 -11.99 -3.26 23.66
N ARG A 118 -11.07 -2.59 24.35
CA ARG A 118 -11.13 -1.14 24.56
C ARG A 118 -10.70 -0.41 23.30
N ASP A 119 -11.56 0.44 22.79
CA ASP A 119 -11.24 1.30 21.65
C ASP A 119 -10.61 2.61 22.13
N LEU A 120 -9.32 2.77 21.89
CA LEU A 120 -8.54 3.91 22.33
C LEU A 120 -8.26 4.91 21.20
N ARG A 121 -8.88 4.75 20.02
CA ARG A 121 -8.58 5.55 18.82
C ARG A 121 -8.96 7.03 18.92
N ASP A 122 -9.75 7.43 19.93
CA ASP A 122 -10.02 8.86 20.21
C ASP A 122 -8.77 9.63 20.66
N HIS A 123 -7.72 8.94 21.07
CA HIS A 123 -6.44 9.56 21.42
C HIS A 123 -5.55 9.89 20.20
N CYS A 124 -5.89 9.44 19.00
CA CYS A 124 -5.16 9.83 17.79
C CYS A 124 -5.76 11.08 17.15
N PHE A 125 -4.99 11.74 16.29
CA PHE A 125 -5.38 12.97 15.61
C PHE A 125 -6.72 12.88 14.86
N TYR A 126 -6.99 11.75 14.18
CA TYR A 126 -8.22 11.57 13.40
C TYR A 126 -9.45 11.19 14.24
N GLY A 127 -9.23 10.64 15.44
CA GLY A 127 -10.30 10.12 16.29
C GLY A 127 -10.89 8.79 15.79
N LYS A 128 -11.66 8.17 16.67
CA LYS A 128 -12.24 6.84 16.45
C LYS A 128 -13.15 6.77 15.23
N GLU A 129 -14.00 7.75 15.02
CA GLU A 129 -15.00 7.74 13.94
C GLU A 129 -14.32 7.65 12.57
N VAL A 130 -13.31 8.50 12.33
CA VAL A 130 -12.55 8.49 11.07
C VAL A 130 -11.73 7.21 10.96
N CYS A 131 -10.98 6.83 12.00
CA CYS A 131 -10.12 5.65 11.97
C CYS A 131 -10.89 4.32 11.81
N ALA A 132 -12.17 4.27 12.24
CA ALA A 132 -13.01 3.09 12.11
C ALA A 132 -13.68 2.98 10.73
N ALA A 133 -13.94 4.11 10.08
CA ALA A 133 -14.71 4.17 8.84
C ALA A 133 -13.85 4.37 7.58
N HIS A 134 -12.57 4.70 7.74
CA HIS A 134 -11.70 4.98 6.59
C HIS A 134 -11.25 3.70 5.89
N TYR A 135 -11.52 3.64 4.60
CA TYR A 135 -10.99 2.63 3.67
C TYR A 135 -10.24 3.33 2.55
N CYS A 136 -9.05 2.84 2.25
CA CYS A 136 -8.28 3.40 1.14
C CYS A 136 -8.96 3.12 -0.21
N PRO A 137 -8.67 3.93 -1.25
CA PRO A 137 -9.28 3.77 -2.57
C PRO A 137 -9.11 2.38 -3.19
N SER A 138 -8.12 1.60 -2.79
CA SER A 138 -7.91 0.23 -3.28
C SER A 138 -9.10 -0.70 -3.02
N HIS A 139 -9.87 -0.45 -1.95
CA HIS A 139 -11.07 -1.23 -1.64
C HIS A 139 -12.16 -1.11 -2.73
N THR A 140 -12.21 0.01 -3.45
CA THR A 140 -13.25 0.30 -4.45
C THR A 140 -12.72 0.31 -5.88
N HIS A 141 -11.44 0.60 -6.08
CA HIS A 141 -10.84 0.74 -7.40
C HIS A 141 -10.20 -0.54 -7.92
N LEU A 142 -9.73 -1.41 -7.04
CA LEU A 142 -9.18 -2.70 -7.44
C LEU A 142 -10.30 -3.76 -7.53
N THR A 143 -10.31 -4.53 -8.61
CA THR A 143 -11.19 -5.69 -8.77
C THR A 143 -10.78 -6.82 -7.82
N LEU A 144 -11.64 -7.82 -7.66
CA LEU A 144 -11.34 -9.01 -6.85
C LEU A 144 -10.05 -9.71 -7.30
N VAL A 145 -9.87 -9.90 -8.60
CA VAL A 145 -8.67 -10.53 -9.18
C VAL A 145 -7.41 -9.72 -8.86
N GLU A 146 -7.48 -8.39 -9.01
CA GLU A 146 -6.38 -7.47 -8.69
C GLU A 146 -6.02 -7.51 -7.19
N GLN A 147 -7.01 -7.45 -6.29
CA GLN A 147 -6.79 -7.56 -4.85
C GLN A 147 -6.17 -8.93 -4.47
N LYS A 148 -6.74 -10.02 -4.98
CA LYS A 148 -6.22 -11.39 -4.76
C LYS A 148 -4.81 -11.58 -5.27
N SER A 149 -4.45 -11.00 -6.40
CA SER A 149 -3.10 -11.11 -6.95
C SER A 149 -2.03 -10.58 -5.99
N VAL A 150 -2.31 -9.45 -5.35
CA VAL A 150 -1.41 -8.88 -4.35
C VAL A 150 -1.43 -9.70 -3.07
N PHE A 151 -2.62 -10.05 -2.59
CA PHE A 151 -2.81 -10.83 -1.37
C PHE A 151 -2.10 -12.19 -1.42
N LEU A 152 -2.21 -12.92 -2.54
CA LEU A 152 -1.65 -14.27 -2.69
C LEU A 152 -0.15 -14.29 -2.98
N ALA A 153 0.40 -13.23 -3.57
CA ALA A 153 1.77 -13.21 -4.04
C ALA A 153 2.75 -12.44 -3.14
N VAL A 154 2.24 -11.64 -2.18
CA VAL A 154 3.09 -10.87 -1.27
C VAL A 154 2.88 -11.38 0.16
N GLU A 155 3.98 -11.69 0.85
CA GLU A 155 3.94 -12.40 2.14
C GLU A 155 4.34 -11.52 3.34
N ASP A 156 4.76 -10.28 3.12
CA ASP A 156 5.20 -9.38 4.19
C ASP A 156 4.48 -8.03 4.20
N TRP A 157 4.47 -7.39 5.36
CA TRP A 157 3.76 -6.12 5.59
C TRP A 157 4.27 -4.95 4.74
N TYR A 158 5.59 -4.90 4.50
CA TYR A 158 6.20 -3.75 3.85
C TYR A 158 5.87 -3.71 2.36
N LEU A 159 6.19 -4.78 1.64
CA LEU A 159 5.88 -4.89 0.22
C LEU A 159 4.36 -4.94 -0.01
N TYR A 160 3.62 -5.65 0.85
CA TYR A 160 2.17 -5.71 0.76
C TYR A 160 1.54 -4.32 0.77
N GLY A 161 1.88 -3.49 1.76
CA GLY A 161 1.33 -2.15 1.86
C GLY A 161 1.71 -1.24 0.68
N LEU A 162 2.96 -1.33 0.20
CA LEU A 162 3.42 -0.58 -0.99
C LEU A 162 2.65 -0.94 -2.25
N VAL A 163 2.36 -2.23 -2.45
CA VAL A 163 1.70 -2.70 -3.67
C VAL A 163 0.19 -2.52 -3.60
N ILE A 164 -0.46 -2.94 -2.49
CA ILE A 164 -1.92 -2.90 -2.39
C ILE A 164 -2.48 -1.47 -2.46
N THR A 165 -1.69 -0.47 -2.10
CA THR A 165 -2.09 0.94 -2.18
C THR A 165 -1.67 1.64 -3.46
N ASP A 166 -0.87 1.01 -4.31
CA ASP A 166 -0.48 1.54 -5.62
C ASP A 166 -1.42 1.03 -6.70
N ILE A 167 -2.58 1.69 -6.80
CA ILE A 167 -3.66 1.31 -7.73
C ILE A 167 -3.17 1.31 -9.18
N ASP A 168 -2.37 2.31 -9.56
CA ASP A 168 -1.87 2.41 -10.93
C ASP A 168 -0.92 1.27 -11.28
N LEU A 169 0.00 0.89 -10.36
CA LEU A 169 0.88 -0.25 -10.59
C LEU A 169 0.09 -1.53 -10.86
N VAL A 170 -0.89 -1.79 -10.01
CA VAL A 170 -1.70 -3.01 -10.10
C VAL A 170 -2.53 -2.98 -11.39
N LYS A 171 -3.26 -1.90 -11.65
CA LYS A 171 -4.12 -1.80 -12.84
C LYS A 171 -3.35 -1.84 -14.15
N GLU A 172 -2.21 -1.14 -14.23
CA GLU A 172 -1.41 -1.14 -15.47
C GLU A 172 -0.78 -2.52 -15.74
N PHE A 173 -0.35 -3.24 -14.70
CA PHE A 173 0.08 -4.63 -14.88
C PHE A 173 -1.04 -5.46 -15.51
N PHE A 174 -2.24 -5.43 -14.91
CA PHE A 174 -3.37 -6.20 -15.44
C PHE A 174 -3.84 -5.72 -16.81
N HIS A 175 -3.76 -4.43 -17.10
CA HIS A 175 -4.03 -3.89 -18.43
C HIS A 175 -3.11 -4.51 -19.49
N HIS A 176 -1.79 -4.55 -19.22
CA HIS A 176 -0.82 -5.16 -20.12
C HIS A 176 -0.97 -6.67 -20.27
N VAL A 177 -1.38 -7.35 -19.22
CA VAL A 177 -1.66 -8.80 -19.25
C VAL A 177 -2.92 -9.09 -20.05
N GLN A 178 -4.04 -8.45 -19.74
CA GLN A 178 -5.34 -8.68 -20.39
C GLN A 178 -5.32 -8.33 -21.88
N SER A 179 -4.61 -7.24 -22.26
CA SER A 179 -4.46 -6.87 -23.66
C SER A 179 -3.78 -7.93 -24.54
N ARG A 180 -3.07 -8.87 -23.92
CA ARG A 180 -2.36 -9.96 -24.61
C ARG A 180 -3.08 -11.30 -24.53
N LEU A 181 -3.73 -11.58 -23.41
CA LEU A 181 -4.54 -12.79 -23.24
C LEU A 181 -5.78 -12.77 -24.13
N GLY A 182 -6.31 -11.59 -24.42
CA GLY A 182 -7.59 -11.45 -25.14
C GLY A 182 -8.81 -11.95 -24.35
N ASP A 183 -8.63 -12.37 -23.11
CA ASP A 183 -9.67 -12.87 -22.19
C ASP A 183 -9.43 -12.34 -20.77
N SER A 184 -10.45 -12.42 -19.93
CA SER A 184 -10.39 -12.02 -18.53
C SER A 184 -9.65 -13.06 -17.69
N LEU A 185 -8.77 -12.58 -16.82
CA LEU A 185 -8.13 -13.42 -15.81
C LEU A 185 -9.16 -13.96 -14.81
N ARG A 186 -9.02 -15.25 -14.47
CA ARG A 186 -9.86 -15.93 -13.48
C ARG A 186 -9.13 -16.07 -12.16
N GLU A 187 -9.87 -15.95 -11.06
CA GLU A 187 -9.31 -16.00 -9.71
C GLU A 187 -8.60 -17.31 -9.39
N GLU A 188 -9.19 -18.43 -9.81
CA GLU A 188 -8.66 -19.77 -9.57
C GLU A 188 -7.25 -19.92 -10.14
N GLY A 189 -6.98 -19.21 -11.22
CA GLY A 189 -5.67 -19.20 -11.85
C GLY A 189 -4.58 -18.55 -11.03
N LEU A 190 -4.93 -17.67 -10.10
CA LEU A 190 -3.96 -16.98 -9.25
C LEU A 190 -3.42 -17.87 -8.12
N GLU A 191 -4.08 -18.99 -7.82
CA GLU A 191 -3.67 -19.92 -6.76
C GLU A 191 -2.51 -20.83 -7.17
N ASP A 192 -2.25 -20.94 -8.47
CA ASP A 192 -1.11 -21.71 -8.97
C ASP A 192 0.22 -21.14 -8.46
N ARG A 193 1.12 -22.05 -8.03
CA ARG A 193 2.40 -21.65 -7.42
C ARG A 193 3.31 -20.87 -8.38
N LYS A 194 3.33 -21.24 -9.68
CA LYS A 194 4.15 -20.55 -10.68
C LYS A 194 3.60 -19.17 -10.98
N VAL A 195 2.27 -19.06 -11.03
CA VAL A 195 1.58 -17.77 -11.22
C VAL A 195 1.85 -16.84 -10.04
N ARG A 196 1.70 -17.33 -8.80
CA ARG A 196 2.04 -16.54 -7.59
C ARG A 196 3.51 -16.13 -7.58
N GLY A 197 4.41 -17.02 -7.98
CA GLY A 197 5.84 -16.70 -8.10
C GLY A 197 6.11 -15.57 -9.11
N ALA A 198 5.51 -15.64 -10.29
CA ALA A 198 5.65 -14.60 -11.31
C ALA A 198 5.05 -13.25 -10.87
N LEU A 199 3.91 -13.27 -10.16
CA LEU A 199 3.33 -12.08 -9.54
C LEU A 199 4.25 -11.51 -8.45
N GLY A 200 4.75 -12.34 -7.55
CA GLY A 200 5.69 -11.93 -6.50
C GLY A 200 6.95 -11.30 -7.06
N ASP A 201 7.47 -11.86 -8.14
CA ASP A 201 8.60 -11.32 -8.87
C ASP A 201 8.33 -9.95 -9.51
N PHE A 202 7.11 -9.71 -9.98
CA PHE A 202 6.72 -8.40 -10.50
C PHE A 202 6.52 -7.40 -9.36
N TRP A 203 5.73 -7.77 -8.34
CA TRP A 203 5.50 -6.88 -7.18
C TRP A 203 6.79 -6.54 -6.44
N GLY A 204 7.73 -7.51 -6.37
CA GLY A 204 9.06 -7.34 -5.77
C GLY A 204 9.92 -6.26 -6.42
N LEU A 205 9.57 -5.79 -7.62
CA LEU A 205 10.23 -4.64 -8.25
C LEU A 205 10.13 -3.37 -7.40
N LYS A 206 9.11 -3.23 -6.55
CA LYS A 206 9.00 -2.11 -5.62
C LYS A 206 10.20 -1.97 -4.66
N GLU A 207 10.85 -3.06 -4.32
CA GLU A 207 12.04 -3.07 -3.45
C GLU A 207 13.36 -3.25 -4.20
N SER A 208 13.32 -3.85 -5.40
CA SER A 208 14.51 -4.26 -6.15
C SER A 208 14.69 -3.52 -7.47
N TRP A 209 13.99 -2.42 -7.67
CA TRP A 209 14.03 -1.70 -8.93
C TRP A 209 15.39 -1.07 -9.21
N LYS A 210 16.03 -1.50 -10.31
CA LYS A 210 17.38 -1.05 -10.71
C LYS A 210 17.49 0.46 -10.92
N PHE A 211 16.42 1.10 -11.38
CA PHE A 211 16.37 2.51 -11.69
C PHE A 211 15.63 3.35 -10.64
N ALA A 212 15.45 2.80 -9.43
CA ALA A 212 14.81 3.53 -8.35
C ALA A 212 15.59 4.80 -8.00
N SER A 213 14.87 5.88 -7.74
CA SER A 213 15.46 7.12 -7.25
C SER A 213 16.23 6.89 -5.95
N ALA A 214 17.42 7.46 -5.85
CA ALA A 214 18.23 7.40 -4.62
C ALA A 214 17.55 8.04 -3.41
N ARG A 215 16.49 8.83 -3.61
CA ARG A 215 15.74 9.49 -2.55
C ARG A 215 14.76 8.57 -1.83
N ASN A 216 14.58 7.32 -2.30
CA ASN A 216 13.70 6.30 -1.71
C ASN A 216 12.32 6.87 -1.32
N ARG A 217 11.68 7.54 -2.26
CA ARG A 217 10.37 8.20 -2.12
C ARG A 217 9.31 7.45 -2.92
N LEU A 218 8.04 7.63 -2.56
CA LEU A 218 6.94 7.14 -3.39
C LEU A 218 6.83 7.96 -4.68
N GLY A 219 6.62 7.29 -5.80
CA GLY A 219 6.30 7.94 -7.06
C GLY A 219 4.95 8.64 -7.04
N LYS A 220 4.01 8.03 -6.33
CA LYS A 220 2.67 8.54 -6.07
C LYS A 220 2.24 8.23 -4.65
N TYR A 221 1.38 9.07 -4.10
CA TYR A 221 0.71 8.84 -2.83
C TYR A 221 -0.78 9.09 -3.00
N CYS A 222 -1.59 8.07 -2.78
CA CYS A 222 -3.05 8.18 -2.82
C CYS A 222 -3.60 8.11 -1.40
N PHE A 223 -4.13 9.23 -0.91
CA PHE A 223 -4.73 9.32 0.40
C PHE A 223 -6.18 9.79 0.26
N SER A 224 -7.12 8.96 0.69
CA SER A 224 -8.56 9.23 0.50
C SER A 224 -8.90 9.41 -0.99
N HIS A 225 -9.47 10.54 -1.36
CA HIS A 225 -9.83 10.88 -2.74
C HIS A 225 -8.78 11.73 -3.46
N SER A 226 -7.67 12.07 -2.79
CA SER A 226 -6.62 12.90 -3.34
C SER A 226 -5.43 12.05 -3.76
N GLU A 227 -4.98 12.25 -4.98
CA GLU A 227 -3.75 11.67 -5.51
C GLU A 227 -2.64 12.72 -5.55
N TYR A 228 -1.51 12.41 -4.95
CA TYR A 228 -0.31 13.25 -4.97
C TYR A 228 0.72 12.62 -5.88
N GLN A 229 0.90 13.17 -7.07
CA GLN A 229 1.95 12.74 -7.97
C GLN A 229 3.27 13.37 -7.54
N ILE A 230 4.20 12.56 -7.07
CA ILE A 230 5.49 12.99 -6.51
C ILE A 230 6.59 12.91 -7.58
N ALA A 231 6.53 11.92 -8.45
CA ALA A 231 7.50 11.69 -9.51
C ALA A 231 6.87 11.87 -10.91
N ARG A 232 7.68 12.33 -11.85
CA ARG A 232 7.35 12.38 -13.27
C ARG A 232 8.59 12.04 -14.07
N ILE A 233 8.40 11.36 -15.21
CA ILE A 233 9.47 11.06 -16.15
C ILE A 233 9.33 12.02 -17.33
N GLU A 234 10.31 12.88 -17.50
CA GLU A 234 10.27 13.96 -18.52
C GLU A 234 10.88 13.50 -19.87
N TYR A 235 10.30 12.45 -20.46
CA TYR A 235 10.77 11.82 -21.71
C TYR A 235 11.05 12.82 -22.83
N GLN A 236 10.08 13.69 -23.12
CA GLN A 236 10.17 14.66 -24.20
C GLN A 236 11.23 15.74 -23.93
N LYS A 237 11.33 16.18 -22.67
CA LYS A 237 12.28 17.24 -22.30
C LYS A 237 13.71 16.75 -22.30
N LYS A 238 13.95 15.55 -21.71
CA LYS A 238 15.28 14.99 -21.54
C LYS A 238 15.83 14.34 -22.83
N TRP A 239 15.01 13.54 -23.50
CA TRP A 239 15.49 12.68 -24.61
C TRP A 239 14.76 12.85 -25.93
N LYS A 240 13.75 13.73 -26.02
CA LYS A 240 12.93 13.95 -27.22
C LYS A 240 12.20 12.70 -27.71
N ILE A 241 11.88 11.78 -26.83
CA ILE A 241 11.10 10.56 -27.10
C ILE A 241 9.68 10.66 -26.56
N LYS A 242 8.80 9.79 -27.04
CA LYS A 242 7.44 9.64 -26.50
C LYS A 242 7.50 8.96 -25.13
N PRO A 243 6.49 9.20 -24.26
CA PRO A 243 6.35 8.44 -23.03
C PRO A 243 6.36 6.92 -23.28
N SER A 244 6.95 6.18 -22.36
CA SER A 244 6.90 4.72 -22.35
C SER A 244 5.46 4.22 -22.30
N ARG A 245 5.17 3.09 -22.94
CA ARG A 245 3.90 2.38 -22.76
C ARG A 245 3.71 1.86 -21.33
N PHE A 246 4.78 1.79 -20.55
CA PHE A 246 4.80 1.41 -19.15
C PHE A 246 4.95 2.61 -18.21
N ASP A 247 4.68 3.84 -18.68
CA ASP A 247 4.96 5.07 -17.93
C ASP A 247 4.42 5.03 -16.50
N LYS A 248 3.17 4.62 -16.30
CA LYS A 248 2.58 4.54 -14.96
C LYS A 248 3.28 3.51 -14.06
N ILE A 249 3.68 2.35 -14.60
CA ILE A 249 4.47 1.36 -13.87
C ILE A 249 5.82 1.97 -13.49
N LEU A 250 6.50 2.61 -14.43
CA LEU A 250 7.80 3.21 -14.20
C LEU A 250 7.75 4.35 -13.17
N VAL A 251 6.69 5.17 -13.20
CA VAL A 251 6.42 6.20 -12.16
C VAL A 251 6.16 5.55 -10.81
N SER A 252 5.32 4.52 -10.75
CA SER A 252 5.06 3.76 -9.53
C SER A 252 6.31 3.11 -8.93
N LEU A 253 7.27 2.72 -9.76
CA LEU A 253 8.58 2.20 -9.36
C LEU A 253 9.60 3.31 -9.05
N GLU A 254 9.19 4.59 -9.04
CA GLU A 254 10.04 5.76 -8.77
C GLU A 254 11.25 5.87 -9.68
N SER A 255 11.08 5.53 -10.95
CA SER A 255 12.18 5.45 -11.89
C SER A 255 12.85 6.80 -12.13
N GLU A 256 14.16 6.82 -12.05
CA GLU A 256 15.02 7.95 -12.38
C GLU A 256 16.06 7.50 -13.42
N PHE A 257 15.90 7.97 -14.66
CA PHE A 257 16.74 7.56 -15.79
C PHE A 257 17.77 8.63 -16.11
N GLN A 258 18.97 8.19 -16.47
CA GLN A 258 20.06 9.05 -16.90
C GLN A 258 20.16 9.13 -18.42
N SER A 259 19.68 8.10 -19.13
CA SER A 259 19.78 8.00 -20.59
C SER A 259 18.49 7.42 -21.21
N GLN A 260 18.40 7.47 -22.54
CA GLN A 260 17.34 6.79 -23.28
C GLN A 260 17.51 5.27 -23.23
N GLU A 261 18.73 4.78 -23.17
CA GLU A 261 19.07 3.37 -23.03
C GLU A 261 18.53 2.79 -21.72
N ASP A 262 18.58 3.57 -20.63
CA ASP A 262 17.99 3.18 -19.33
C ASP A 262 16.46 2.96 -19.46
N VAL A 263 15.78 3.84 -20.22
CA VAL A 263 14.34 3.70 -20.45
C VAL A 263 14.05 2.41 -21.23
N LEU A 264 14.81 2.11 -22.28
CA LEU A 264 14.63 0.89 -23.07
C LEU A 264 14.93 -0.38 -22.27
N GLU A 265 15.96 -0.35 -21.42
CA GLU A 265 16.27 -1.46 -20.51
C GLU A 265 15.14 -1.65 -19.49
N ALA A 266 14.64 -0.57 -18.91
CA ALA A 266 13.51 -0.60 -17.97
C ALA A 266 12.26 -1.20 -18.61
N GLU A 267 11.90 -0.78 -19.82
CA GLU A 267 10.82 -1.36 -20.61
C GLU A 267 11.01 -2.88 -20.84
N SER A 268 12.24 -3.28 -21.17
CA SER A 268 12.57 -4.71 -21.38
C SER A 268 12.41 -5.54 -20.09
N ILE A 269 12.74 -4.98 -18.95
CA ILE A 269 12.54 -5.66 -17.64
C ILE A 269 11.05 -5.85 -17.38
N ILE A 270 10.24 -4.79 -17.51
CA ILE A 270 8.79 -4.87 -17.29
C ILE A 270 8.15 -5.85 -18.27
N GLU A 271 8.50 -5.74 -19.56
CA GLU A 271 8.02 -6.63 -20.61
C GLU A 271 8.26 -8.11 -20.27
N ARG A 272 9.49 -8.43 -19.86
CA ARG A 272 9.86 -9.80 -19.47
C ARG A 272 9.02 -10.29 -18.31
N LYS A 273 8.82 -9.49 -17.25
CA LYS A 273 8.01 -9.88 -16.10
C LYS A 273 6.54 -10.12 -16.47
N VAL A 274 5.98 -9.30 -17.36
CA VAL A 274 4.62 -9.53 -17.89
C VAL A 274 4.56 -10.82 -18.71
N CYS A 275 5.56 -11.06 -19.56
CA CYS A 275 5.64 -12.32 -20.35
C CYS A 275 5.81 -13.55 -19.46
N ASP A 276 6.60 -13.47 -18.39
CA ASP A 276 6.81 -14.59 -17.46
C ASP A 276 5.51 -14.93 -16.72
N PHE A 277 4.75 -13.94 -16.31
CA PHE A 277 3.40 -14.13 -15.77
C PHE A 277 2.48 -14.82 -16.78
N LEU A 278 2.43 -14.34 -18.03
CA LEU A 278 1.57 -14.91 -19.07
C LEU A 278 1.91 -16.40 -19.33
N LYS A 279 3.19 -16.73 -19.46
CA LYS A 279 3.64 -18.12 -19.61
C LYS A 279 3.21 -18.99 -18.42
N ALA A 280 3.37 -18.49 -17.20
CA ALA A 280 2.94 -19.21 -16.00
C ALA A 280 1.42 -19.39 -15.98
N TYR A 281 0.68 -18.36 -16.37
CA TYR A 281 -0.78 -18.38 -16.37
C TYR A 281 -1.35 -19.30 -17.44
N GLU A 282 -0.83 -19.29 -18.66
CA GLU A 282 -1.25 -20.15 -19.76
C GLU A 282 -0.81 -21.61 -19.56
N GLY A 283 0.39 -21.84 -19.01
CA GLY A 283 0.95 -23.18 -18.75
C GLY A 283 0.24 -24.00 -17.67
N ARG A 284 -0.79 -23.46 -17.01
CA ARG A 284 -1.64 -24.20 -16.06
C ARG A 284 -2.57 -25.20 -16.75
N ALA A 285 -2.91 -24.96 -18.02
CA ALA A 285 -3.86 -25.77 -18.78
C ALA A 285 -3.28 -27.09 -19.30
N SER A 286 -2.06 -27.42 -18.92
CA SER A 286 -1.37 -28.65 -19.20
C SER A 286 -1.17 -29.48 -17.93
#